data_bafe463991853ddbd8fed7674631df09
#
_entry.id   bafe463991853ddbd8fed7674631df09
#
_cell.length_a   1.000
_cell.length_b   1.000
_cell.length_c   1.000
_cell.angle_alpha   90.00
_cell.angle_beta   90.00
_cell.angle_gamma   90.00
#
_symmetry.space_group_name_H-M   'P 1'
#
loop_
_entity.id
_entity.type
_entity.pdbx_description
1 polymer ?
#
loop_
_entity_poly.entity_id
_entity_poly.type
_entity_poly.pdbx_seq_one_letter_code
_entity_poly.pdbx_strand_id
1 'polypeptide(L)'
;KKYWQKRKFEETTEPKGSKKSKHKKLLFVVQKHDASHLHYDFRLELLGVLKSWAVPKGPSMNSDDKRLAIEVEDHPYEYHKFEGIIPKGNYGAGTVEIWDNGFYQPLNEKGDIISEEAFLKDLKKGHIRFNLQGKKLKGEFSLIRIQSDKKNQWLLVKKKDSFTSSNSEIELIKNLPNTPMPHQIKPMLSTLVDKPFDNLLWLFEIKWDGYRAIAEVKKGKVNLYSRSFQSFNEAYKPIVQALAKIPFDAVFDGEIVILDENGKSSFEYLQKYSENQFALPYIIFDLLYYEGKNLTSMPLIQRKNLLASVLPKNIPALQYSDHIIEKGISLYKLAKSHHLEGIMAKKMDSLYISKRTHDWLKIKTSEQQEAIICGFTKPKKSRHYFGALILGAYKQGKLTYI
;
A
#
# COMPACT_ATOMS: atom_id res chain seq x y z
N LYS A 1 19.88 32.79 -0.74
CA LYS A 1 21.07 33.31 -0.02
C LYS A 1 21.39 32.53 1.26
N LYS A 2 20.42 32.32 2.20
CA LYS A 2 20.66 31.60 3.47
C LYS A 2 21.14 30.16 3.27
N TYR A 3 20.63 29.43 2.26
CA TYR A 3 21.06 28.08 1.92
C TYR A 3 22.55 28.01 1.61
N TRP A 4 23.06 28.92 0.74
CA TRP A 4 24.46 28.94 0.36
C TRP A 4 25.42 29.39 1.47
N GLN A 5 24.95 30.23 2.40
CA GLN A 5 25.75 30.69 3.54
C GLN A 5 26.07 29.59 4.56
N LYS A 6 25.26 28.52 4.57
CA LYS A 6 25.38 27.44 5.55
C LYS A 6 26.13 26.20 4.99
N ARG A 7 26.57 26.22 3.71
CA ARG A 7 27.13 25.03 3.05
C ARG A 7 28.52 25.29 2.47
N LYS A 8 29.36 24.26 2.62
CA LYS A 8 30.67 24.19 1.98
C LYS A 8 30.57 23.19 0.82
N PHE A 9 30.22 23.66 -0.36
CA PHE A 9 29.97 22.83 -1.54
C PHE A 9 31.19 22.08 -2.09
N GLU A 10 32.35 22.31 -1.55
CA GLU A 10 33.59 21.55 -1.82
C GLU A 10 33.67 20.28 -0.97
N GLU A 11 32.93 20.23 0.13
CA GLU A 11 32.93 19.14 1.11
C GLU A 11 31.63 18.30 1.07
N THR A 12 30.59 18.70 0.31
CA THR A 12 29.28 18.05 0.26
C THR A 12 28.81 17.81 -1.17
N THR A 13 28.06 16.73 -1.38
CA THR A 13 27.41 16.42 -2.67
C THR A 13 26.06 17.12 -2.84
N GLU A 14 25.67 18.00 -1.91
CA GLU A 14 24.42 18.75 -1.99
C GLU A 14 24.39 19.65 -3.24
N PRO A 15 23.24 19.76 -3.94
CA PRO A 15 23.12 20.55 -5.16
C PRO A 15 23.25 22.05 -4.90
N LYS A 16 24.07 22.74 -5.73
CA LYS A 16 24.23 24.21 -5.67
C LYS A 16 23.00 24.98 -6.14
N GLY A 17 22.13 24.33 -6.94
CA GLY A 17 20.97 24.92 -7.55
C GLY A 17 21.28 25.59 -8.89
N SER A 18 20.37 25.47 -9.85
CA SER A 18 20.41 26.09 -11.17
C SER A 18 19.34 27.16 -11.33
N LYS A 19 19.21 27.74 -12.52
CA LYS A 19 18.18 28.75 -12.81
C LYS A 19 16.77 28.14 -12.76
N LYS A 20 15.80 28.91 -12.22
CA LYS A 20 14.38 28.56 -12.09
C LYS A 20 13.83 27.95 -13.37
N SER A 21 13.30 26.75 -13.31
CA SER A 21 12.43 26.18 -14.35
C SER A 21 10.98 26.22 -13.90
N LYS A 22 10.06 26.58 -14.82
CA LYS A 22 8.61 26.49 -14.56
C LYS A 22 8.17 25.06 -14.87
N HIS A 23 7.69 24.36 -13.87
CA HIS A 23 7.12 23.02 -14.04
C HIS A 23 5.60 23.10 -14.16
N LYS A 24 4.98 22.19 -14.94
CA LYS A 24 3.51 22.12 -15.09
C LYS A 24 2.80 21.59 -13.83
N LYS A 25 3.51 20.88 -12.96
CA LYS A 25 2.97 20.31 -11.71
C LYS A 25 3.93 20.60 -10.58
N LEU A 26 3.42 21.10 -9.46
CA LEU A 26 4.18 21.34 -8.25
C LEU A 26 4.53 20.03 -7.58
N LEU A 27 5.78 19.85 -7.17
CA LEU A 27 6.22 18.65 -6.48
C LEU A 27 6.35 18.85 -4.96
N PHE A 28 6.30 17.75 -4.24
CA PHE A 28 6.76 17.67 -2.86
C PHE A 28 7.72 16.52 -2.68
N VAL A 29 8.57 16.63 -1.67
CA VAL A 29 9.44 15.55 -1.21
C VAL A 29 9.51 15.56 0.31
N VAL A 30 9.58 14.37 0.89
CA VAL A 30 9.89 14.15 2.30
C VAL A 30 11.17 13.33 2.36
N GLN A 31 12.19 13.89 3.00
CA GLN A 31 13.48 13.21 3.17
C GLN A 31 13.65 12.82 4.64
N LYS A 32 13.88 11.53 4.89
CA LYS A 32 14.28 11.05 6.21
C LYS A 32 15.74 11.42 6.41
N HIS A 33 16.00 12.19 7.44
CA HIS A 33 17.32 12.71 7.74
C HIS A 33 17.79 12.18 9.09
N ASP A 34 18.74 11.25 9.04
CA ASP A 34 19.39 10.70 10.22
C ASP A 34 20.64 11.54 10.53
N ALA A 35 20.40 12.68 11.20
CA ALA A 35 21.40 13.62 11.68
C ALA A 35 21.69 13.37 13.18
N SER A 36 22.09 14.40 13.94
CA SER A 36 22.21 14.31 15.40
C SER A 36 20.92 13.84 16.09
N HIS A 37 19.77 14.15 15.49
CA HIS A 37 18.44 13.66 15.85
C HIS A 37 17.69 13.31 14.57
N LEU A 38 17.09 12.13 14.54
CA LEU A 38 16.26 11.71 13.42
C LEU A 38 15.08 12.67 13.23
N HIS A 39 14.91 13.18 12.02
CA HIS A 39 13.75 14.00 11.62
C HIS A 39 13.42 13.77 10.16
N TYR A 40 12.33 14.39 9.71
CA TYR A 40 11.86 14.31 8.33
C TYR A 40 11.77 15.72 7.76
N ASP A 41 12.52 15.99 6.70
CA ASP A 41 12.46 17.25 5.97
C ASP A 41 11.29 17.21 4.98
N PHE A 42 10.22 17.92 5.30
CA PHE A 42 9.05 18.10 4.44
C PHE A 42 9.25 19.34 3.55
N ARG A 43 9.18 19.16 2.24
CA ARG A 43 9.46 20.22 1.27
C ARG A 43 8.37 20.32 0.21
N LEU A 44 7.94 21.57 -0.08
CA LEU A 44 6.97 21.92 -1.12
C LEU A 44 7.64 22.84 -2.14
N GLU A 45 7.60 22.48 -3.42
CA GLU A 45 7.99 23.38 -4.51
C GLU A 45 7.04 24.59 -4.55
N LEU A 46 7.59 25.79 -4.57
CA LEU A 46 6.83 27.01 -4.73
C LEU A 46 7.70 28.06 -5.44
N LEU A 47 7.25 28.56 -6.58
CA LEU A 47 7.97 29.55 -7.40
C LEU A 47 9.42 29.15 -7.69
N GLY A 48 9.67 27.84 -7.95
CA GLY A 48 10.96 27.28 -8.34
C GLY A 48 11.96 27.10 -7.21
N VAL A 49 11.53 27.11 -5.94
CA VAL A 49 12.33 26.73 -4.77
C VAL A 49 11.55 25.74 -3.92
N LEU A 50 12.22 25.02 -3.02
CA LEU A 50 11.60 24.12 -2.06
C LEU A 50 11.44 24.85 -0.72
N LYS A 51 10.21 25.22 -0.39
CA LYS A 51 9.83 25.63 0.98
C LYS A 51 9.96 24.43 1.89
N SER A 52 10.63 24.58 3.03
CA SER A 52 11.11 23.44 3.81
C SER A 52 10.82 23.54 5.28
N TRP A 53 10.40 22.42 5.87
CA TRP A 53 10.14 22.26 7.31
C TRP A 53 10.76 20.96 7.82
N ALA A 54 11.50 21.04 8.94
CA ALA A 54 11.95 19.86 9.66
C ALA A 54 10.81 19.38 10.59
N VAL A 55 10.40 18.11 10.45
CA VAL A 55 9.33 17.48 11.22
C VAL A 55 9.91 16.37 12.08
N PRO A 56 10.16 16.57 13.39
CA PRO A 56 10.90 15.63 14.24
C PRO A 56 10.27 14.24 14.34
N LYS A 57 8.93 14.17 14.40
CA LYS A 57 8.20 12.88 14.47
C LYS A 57 7.70 12.39 13.12
N GLY A 58 8.07 13.05 12.02
CA GLY A 58 7.59 12.78 10.68
C GLY A 58 6.14 13.18 10.44
N PRO A 59 5.74 13.31 9.14
CA PRO A 59 4.35 13.52 8.77
C PRO A 59 3.47 12.33 9.20
N SER A 60 2.19 12.59 9.44
CA SER A 60 1.22 11.57 9.83
C SER A 60 0.00 11.60 8.90
N MET A 61 -0.53 10.43 8.58
CA MET A 61 -1.81 10.28 7.89
C MET A 61 -3.02 10.33 8.84
N ASN A 62 -2.79 10.33 10.16
CA ASN A 62 -3.84 10.46 11.16
C ASN A 62 -4.22 11.93 11.34
N SER A 63 -5.52 12.27 11.19
CA SER A 63 -6.04 13.62 11.34
C SER A 63 -5.98 14.18 12.78
N ASP A 64 -5.87 13.31 13.78
CA ASP A 64 -5.77 13.71 15.19
C ASP A 64 -4.35 14.11 15.57
N ASP A 65 -3.37 13.70 14.77
CA ASP A 65 -1.96 14.03 14.98
C ASP A 65 -1.65 15.47 14.54
N LYS A 66 -1.15 16.26 15.48
CA LYS A 66 -0.59 17.60 15.22
C LYS A 66 0.93 17.49 15.27
N ARG A 67 1.60 17.46 14.10
CA ARG A 67 3.04 17.30 14.00
C ARG A 67 3.73 18.64 13.99
N LEU A 68 4.62 18.87 14.98
CA LEU A 68 5.47 20.05 14.96
C LEU A 68 6.32 20.05 13.68
N ALA A 69 6.33 21.17 12.98
CA ALA A 69 7.12 21.41 11.78
C ALA A 69 7.88 22.74 11.96
N ILE A 70 9.19 22.68 11.87
CA ILE A 70 10.06 23.84 12.08
C ILE A 70 10.49 24.34 10.70
N GLU A 71 10.04 25.55 10.33
CA GLU A 71 10.42 26.18 9.06
C GLU A 71 11.92 26.45 9.05
N VAL A 72 12.57 25.99 7.98
CA VAL A 72 14.00 26.17 7.72
C VAL A 72 14.20 26.99 6.44
N GLU A 73 15.44 27.17 6.01
CA GLU A 73 15.74 27.88 4.78
C GLU A 73 15.18 27.19 3.52
N ASP A 74 14.82 27.98 2.53
CA ASP A 74 14.45 27.48 1.19
C ASP A 74 15.63 26.73 0.56
N HIS A 75 15.35 25.58 -0.03
CA HIS A 75 16.31 24.76 -0.76
C HIS A 75 16.15 24.93 -2.28
N PRO A 76 17.21 24.72 -3.07
CA PRO A 76 17.10 24.72 -4.53
C PRO A 76 16.21 23.56 -5.00
N TYR A 77 15.56 23.74 -6.15
CA TYR A 77 14.66 22.74 -6.72
C TYR A 77 15.31 21.36 -6.85
N GLU A 78 16.54 21.29 -7.29
CA GLU A 78 17.28 20.05 -7.51
C GLU A 78 17.46 19.20 -6.24
N TYR A 79 17.30 19.81 -5.07
CA TYR A 79 17.42 19.10 -3.79
C TYR A 79 16.32 18.03 -3.58
N HIS A 80 15.22 18.09 -4.38
CA HIS A 80 14.16 17.07 -4.30
C HIS A 80 14.62 15.65 -4.67
N LYS A 81 15.75 15.52 -5.36
CA LYS A 81 16.38 14.24 -5.75
C LYS A 81 17.56 13.85 -4.87
N PHE A 82 17.91 14.71 -3.91
CA PHE A 82 19.11 14.48 -3.11
C PHE A 82 18.90 13.32 -2.15
N GLU A 83 19.77 12.32 -2.26
CA GLU A 83 19.99 11.23 -1.32
C GLU A 83 21.51 11.07 -1.14
N GLY A 84 21.96 10.81 0.09
CA GLY A 84 23.36 10.63 0.36
C GLY A 84 23.79 11.00 1.77
N ILE A 85 25.08 11.04 1.98
CA ILE A 85 25.69 11.36 3.28
C ILE A 85 26.23 12.80 3.21
N ILE A 86 25.77 13.63 4.15
CA ILE A 86 26.36 14.95 4.42
C ILE A 86 27.48 14.74 5.44
N PRO A 87 28.75 15.03 5.10
CA PRO A 87 29.88 14.71 5.95
C PRO A 87 29.85 15.43 7.31
N LYS A 88 30.43 14.78 8.33
CA LYS A 88 30.59 15.39 9.66
C LYS A 88 31.35 16.73 9.59
N GLY A 89 30.89 17.71 10.37
CA GLY A 89 31.43 19.06 10.36
C GLY A 89 30.68 20.04 9.45
N ASN A 90 29.84 19.54 8.56
CA ASN A 90 28.93 20.35 7.74
C ASN A 90 27.57 20.55 8.41
N TYR A 91 26.91 21.66 8.07
CA TYR A 91 25.53 21.91 8.53
C TYR A 91 24.60 20.84 8.01
N GLY A 92 23.86 20.17 8.92
CA GLY A 92 22.97 19.08 8.58
C GLY A 92 23.70 17.75 8.32
N ALA A 93 24.91 17.55 8.90
CA ALA A 93 25.64 16.27 8.79
C ALA A 93 24.79 15.08 9.17
N GLY A 94 24.77 14.03 8.32
CA GLY A 94 23.97 12.82 8.50
C GLY A 94 23.60 12.16 7.18
N THR A 95 22.77 11.12 7.24
CA THR A 95 22.28 10.40 6.06
C THR A 95 20.92 10.92 5.65
N VAL A 96 20.72 11.21 4.38
CA VAL A 96 19.47 11.69 3.78
C VAL A 96 18.94 10.65 2.80
N GLU A 97 17.71 10.20 2.99
CA GLU A 97 17.01 9.25 2.13
C GLU A 97 15.62 9.80 1.76
N ILE A 98 15.18 9.63 0.52
CA ILE A 98 13.83 10.01 0.10
C ILE A 98 12.82 9.04 0.73
N TRP A 99 12.07 9.52 1.72
CA TRP A 99 11.04 8.76 2.41
C TRP A 99 9.72 8.73 1.66
N ASP A 100 9.34 9.87 1.02
CA ASP A 100 8.18 9.99 0.13
C ASP A 100 8.37 11.13 -0.86
N ASN A 101 7.74 11.04 -2.03
CA ASN A 101 7.74 12.09 -3.03
C ASN A 101 6.50 11.99 -3.93
N GLY A 102 6.19 13.08 -4.60
CA GLY A 102 5.05 13.14 -5.51
C GLY A 102 4.73 14.56 -5.94
N PHE A 103 3.46 14.76 -6.29
CA PHE A 103 2.94 16.08 -6.66
C PHE A 103 1.98 16.60 -5.61
N TYR A 104 1.77 17.91 -5.60
CA TYR A 104 0.75 18.50 -4.75
C TYR A 104 -0.03 19.60 -5.49
N GLN A 105 -1.22 19.91 -4.97
CA GLN A 105 -2.08 20.97 -5.44
C GLN A 105 -2.33 21.95 -4.30
N PRO A 106 -2.00 23.26 -4.47
CA PRO A 106 -2.36 24.29 -3.52
C PRO A 106 -3.87 24.45 -3.43
N LEU A 107 -4.42 24.62 -2.22
CA LEU A 107 -5.86 24.74 -1.98
C LEU A 107 -6.15 26.02 -1.19
N ASN A 108 -7.31 26.66 -1.48
CA ASN A 108 -7.89 27.67 -0.61
C ASN A 108 -8.65 27.05 0.57
N GLU A 109 -9.27 27.89 1.42
CA GLU A 109 -10.06 27.42 2.58
C GLU A 109 -11.30 26.60 2.18
N LYS A 110 -11.82 26.79 0.97
CA LYS A 110 -12.99 26.05 0.44
C LYS A 110 -12.59 24.70 -0.19
N GLY A 111 -11.28 24.46 -0.42
CA GLY A 111 -10.78 23.26 -1.08
C GLY A 111 -10.57 23.39 -2.59
N ASP A 112 -10.74 24.59 -3.16
CA ASP A 112 -10.50 24.85 -4.56
C ASP A 112 -9.00 25.01 -4.84
N ILE A 113 -8.54 24.60 -6.01
CA ILE A 113 -7.14 24.75 -6.45
C ILE A 113 -6.86 26.24 -6.72
N ILE A 114 -5.74 26.73 -6.19
CA ILE A 114 -5.31 28.14 -6.33
C ILE A 114 -3.93 28.24 -7.00
N SER A 115 -3.58 29.46 -7.44
CA SER A 115 -2.27 29.72 -8.04
C SER A 115 -1.14 29.76 -7.00
N GLU A 116 0.11 29.60 -7.46
CA GLU A 116 1.30 29.69 -6.60
C GLU A 116 1.40 31.04 -5.87
N GLU A 117 1.03 32.14 -6.54
CA GLU A 117 1.03 33.49 -5.96
C GLU A 117 0.01 33.62 -4.83
N ALA A 118 -1.19 33.06 -4.99
CA ALA A 118 -2.21 33.02 -3.95
C ALA A 118 -1.74 32.17 -2.77
N PHE A 119 -1.18 31.01 -3.06
CA PHE A 119 -0.62 30.13 -2.04
C PHE A 119 0.54 30.76 -1.25
N LEU A 120 1.40 31.56 -1.94
CA LEU A 120 2.45 32.32 -1.27
C LEU A 120 1.88 33.39 -0.32
N LYS A 121 0.76 34.03 -0.70
CA LYS A 121 0.08 34.97 0.20
C LYS A 121 -0.43 34.30 1.44
N ASP A 122 -1.02 33.11 1.33
CA ASP A 122 -1.52 32.33 2.45
C ASP A 122 -0.39 31.78 3.33
N LEU A 123 0.75 31.37 2.74
CA LEU A 123 1.96 31.02 3.47
C LEU A 123 2.45 32.19 4.34
N LYS A 124 2.46 33.42 3.82
CA LYS A 124 2.84 34.61 4.58
C LYS A 124 1.88 34.89 5.73
N LYS A 125 0.57 34.64 5.55
CA LYS A 125 -0.44 34.76 6.61
C LYS A 125 -0.26 33.69 7.68
N GLY A 126 0.43 32.57 7.37
CA GLY A 126 0.70 31.48 8.32
C GLY A 126 -0.29 30.33 8.29
N HIS A 127 -1.06 30.19 7.24
CA HIS A 127 -1.95 29.04 7.03
C HIS A 127 -1.99 28.67 5.56
N ILE A 128 -1.58 27.47 5.23
CA ILE A 128 -1.67 26.90 3.89
C ILE A 128 -2.35 25.54 3.91
N ARG A 129 -3.13 25.26 2.85
CA ARG A 129 -3.78 23.98 2.61
C ARG A 129 -3.34 23.44 1.25
N PHE A 130 -3.13 22.14 1.18
CA PHE A 130 -2.67 21.49 -0.05
C PHE A 130 -3.07 20.01 -0.06
N ASN A 131 -3.25 19.47 -1.26
CA ASN A 131 -3.57 18.07 -1.49
C ASN A 131 -2.31 17.33 -2.00
N LEU A 132 -1.83 16.32 -1.26
CA LEU A 132 -0.67 15.50 -1.61
C LEU A 132 -1.06 14.29 -2.43
N GLN A 133 -0.23 13.97 -3.42
CA GLN A 133 -0.31 12.79 -4.29
C GLN A 133 1.04 12.05 -4.25
N GLY A 134 1.41 11.57 -3.08
CA GLY A 134 2.63 10.79 -2.84
C GLY A 134 2.39 9.29 -2.84
N LYS A 135 3.44 8.55 -2.58
CA LYS A 135 3.38 7.10 -2.37
C LYS A 135 2.79 6.78 -0.99
N LYS A 136 3.27 7.48 0.04
CA LYS A 136 2.86 7.31 1.45
C LYS A 136 1.87 8.39 1.88
N LEU A 137 2.14 9.66 1.56
CA LEU A 137 1.30 10.79 1.94
C LEU A 137 0.30 11.10 0.82
N LYS A 138 -0.98 11.06 1.16
CA LYS A 138 -2.08 11.30 0.21
C LYS A 138 -3.17 12.15 0.85
N GLY A 139 -3.88 12.90 -0.01
CA GLY A 139 -5.02 13.70 0.43
C GLY A 139 -4.63 15.04 1.01
N GLU A 140 -5.55 15.65 1.73
CA GLU A 140 -5.45 17.04 2.16
C GLU A 140 -4.68 17.19 3.47
N PHE A 141 -3.77 18.18 3.50
CA PHE A 141 -2.99 18.60 4.66
C PHE A 141 -3.08 20.10 4.85
N SER A 142 -2.78 20.54 6.07
CA SER A 142 -2.58 21.94 6.40
C SER A 142 -1.27 22.14 7.14
N LEU A 143 -0.60 23.27 6.86
CA LEU A 143 0.47 23.81 7.68
C LEU A 143 -0.04 25.12 8.31
N ILE A 144 -0.01 25.18 9.63
CA ILE A 144 -0.55 26.28 10.43
C ILE A 144 0.56 26.80 11.33
N ARG A 145 0.90 28.09 11.20
CA ARG A 145 1.91 28.73 12.03
C ARG A 145 1.40 28.87 13.46
N ILE A 146 2.23 28.43 14.42
CA ILE A 146 1.91 28.58 15.84
C ILE A 146 2.20 30.02 16.29
N GLN A 147 1.28 30.64 17.01
CA GLN A 147 1.52 31.89 17.69
C GLN A 147 2.41 31.61 18.92
N SER A 148 3.71 31.79 18.75
CA SER A 148 4.73 31.62 19.78
C SER A 148 5.85 32.62 19.56
N ASP A 149 6.71 32.81 20.55
CA ASP A 149 7.92 33.66 20.45
C ASP A 149 8.87 33.20 19.32
N LYS A 150 8.77 31.91 18.93
CA LYS A 150 9.51 31.33 17.82
C LYS A 150 8.68 31.34 16.54
N LYS A 151 8.86 32.38 15.70
CA LYS A 151 8.10 32.62 14.45
C LYS A 151 8.21 31.52 13.38
N ASN A 152 9.08 30.55 13.53
CA ASN A 152 9.32 29.46 12.58
C ASN A 152 8.64 28.14 12.96
N GLN A 153 7.77 28.12 13.96
CA GLN A 153 7.07 26.92 14.39
C GLN A 153 5.69 26.80 13.72
N TRP A 154 5.43 25.63 13.18
CA TRP A 154 4.19 25.29 12.47
C TRP A 154 3.66 23.95 12.97
N LEU A 155 2.39 23.69 12.72
CA LEU A 155 1.75 22.38 12.84
C LEU A 155 1.43 21.84 11.47
N LEU A 156 1.97 20.68 11.13
CA LEU A 156 1.56 19.87 10.00
C LEU A 156 0.43 18.96 10.45
N VAL A 157 -0.75 19.09 9.83
CA VAL A 157 -1.97 18.37 10.21
C VAL A 157 -2.60 17.76 8.97
N LYS A 158 -2.90 16.46 9.03
CA LYS A 158 -3.73 15.78 8.03
C LYS A 158 -5.19 16.20 8.19
N LYS A 159 -5.83 16.62 7.13
CA LYS A 159 -7.27 16.85 7.11
C LYS A 159 -8.02 15.54 6.97
N LYS A 160 -9.20 15.46 7.57
CA LYS A 160 -10.06 14.27 7.49
C LYS A 160 -10.60 14.13 6.07
N ASP A 161 -10.17 13.10 5.38
CA ASP A 161 -10.59 12.73 4.02
C ASP A 161 -10.49 11.21 3.83
N SER A 162 -10.73 10.71 2.62
CA SER A 162 -10.70 9.28 2.29
C SER A 162 -9.33 8.62 2.45
N PHE A 163 -8.26 9.39 2.61
CA PHE A 163 -6.88 8.91 2.81
C PHE A 163 -6.43 9.00 4.26
N THR A 164 -7.28 9.50 5.17
CA THR A 164 -6.92 9.65 6.58
C THR A 164 -6.74 8.27 7.19
N SER A 165 -5.51 7.92 7.58
CA SER A 165 -5.29 6.79 8.50
C SER A 165 -5.64 7.25 9.89
N SER A 166 -6.67 6.70 10.45
CA SER A 166 -7.12 7.12 11.76
C SER A 166 -6.94 6.00 12.77
N ASN A 167 -6.62 6.38 14.00
CA ASN A 167 -7.28 5.77 15.15
C ASN A 167 -8.83 5.84 14.97
N SER A 168 -9.35 6.58 13.98
CA SER A 168 -10.77 6.73 13.68
C SER A 168 -11.40 5.47 13.10
N GLU A 169 -10.64 4.56 12.49
CA GLU A 169 -11.23 3.28 12.08
C GLU A 169 -11.46 2.39 13.30
N ILE A 170 -10.55 2.43 14.28
CA ILE A 170 -10.81 1.86 15.61
C ILE A 170 -11.96 2.60 16.30
N GLU A 171 -12.05 3.92 16.15
CA GLU A 171 -13.14 4.73 16.68
C GLU A 171 -14.48 4.44 15.99
N LEU A 172 -14.49 4.32 14.65
CA LEU A 172 -15.66 3.92 13.88
C LEU A 172 -16.18 2.53 14.27
N ILE A 173 -15.30 1.56 14.49
CA ILE A 173 -15.68 0.22 14.89
C ILE A 173 -16.12 0.15 16.35
N LYS A 174 -15.68 1.06 17.24
CA LYS A 174 -16.19 1.10 18.63
C LYS A 174 -17.72 1.24 18.68
N ASN A 175 -18.28 1.99 17.73
CA ASN A 175 -19.73 2.22 17.63
C ASN A 175 -20.51 1.07 16.98
N LEU A 176 -19.81 0.09 16.37
CA LEU A 176 -20.48 -1.11 15.85
C LEU A 176 -20.98 -1.99 17.02
N PRO A 177 -22.11 -2.71 16.85
CA PRO A 177 -22.56 -3.65 17.86
C PRO A 177 -21.55 -4.77 18.06
N ASN A 178 -21.42 -5.26 19.29
CA ASN A 178 -20.68 -6.48 19.56
C ASN A 178 -21.42 -7.68 18.96
N THR A 179 -20.70 -8.50 18.25
CA THR A 179 -21.22 -9.73 17.63
C THR A 179 -20.29 -10.91 17.95
N PRO A 180 -20.82 -12.12 18.07
CA PRO A 180 -19.99 -13.30 18.12
C PRO A 180 -19.09 -13.38 16.88
N MET A 181 -17.87 -13.94 17.03
CA MET A 181 -17.01 -14.19 15.89
C MET A 181 -17.69 -15.16 14.93
N PRO A 182 -17.84 -14.78 13.65
CA PRO A 182 -18.41 -15.68 12.66
C PRO A 182 -17.47 -16.86 12.37
N HIS A 183 -18.04 -18.00 12.09
CA HIS A 183 -17.31 -19.23 11.75
C HIS A 183 -17.64 -19.70 10.35
N GLN A 184 -16.68 -20.31 9.67
CA GLN A 184 -16.84 -20.89 8.33
C GLN A 184 -17.42 -19.91 7.31
N ILE A 185 -16.81 -18.70 7.23
CA ILE A 185 -17.21 -17.69 6.26
C ILE A 185 -16.88 -18.19 4.85
N LYS A 186 -17.88 -18.18 3.95
CA LYS A 186 -17.66 -18.35 2.51
C LYS A 186 -16.99 -17.11 1.94
N PRO A 187 -15.87 -17.24 1.22
CA PRO A 187 -15.20 -16.07 0.65
C PRO A 187 -16.07 -15.37 -0.42
N MET A 188 -15.96 -14.04 -0.46
CA MET A 188 -16.45 -13.24 -1.58
C MET A 188 -15.69 -13.59 -2.85
N LEU A 189 -16.38 -13.75 -3.98
CA LEU A 189 -15.80 -14.20 -5.25
C LEU A 189 -15.80 -13.07 -6.27
N SER A 190 -14.70 -12.97 -7.02
CA SER A 190 -14.53 -12.01 -8.11
C SER A 190 -15.09 -12.51 -9.44
N THR A 191 -15.44 -11.58 -10.33
CA THR A 191 -15.80 -11.83 -11.72
C THR A 191 -14.60 -11.62 -12.64
N LEU A 192 -14.42 -12.48 -13.65
CA LEU A 192 -13.38 -12.29 -14.67
C LEU A 192 -13.79 -11.18 -15.64
N VAL A 193 -12.84 -10.30 -15.96
CA VAL A 193 -12.97 -9.29 -17.02
C VAL A 193 -11.70 -9.28 -17.87
N ASP A 194 -11.85 -8.95 -19.15
CA ASP A 194 -10.76 -9.10 -20.12
C ASP A 194 -9.82 -7.90 -20.17
N LYS A 195 -10.31 -6.70 -19.85
CA LYS A 195 -9.54 -5.46 -20.04
C LYS A 195 -9.28 -4.74 -18.72
N PRO A 196 -8.04 -4.28 -18.48
CA PRO A 196 -7.75 -3.39 -17.35
C PRO A 196 -8.36 -2.00 -17.62
N PHE A 197 -8.62 -1.29 -16.52
CA PHE A 197 -9.21 0.05 -16.55
C PHE A 197 -8.62 0.90 -15.41
N ASP A 198 -8.77 2.21 -15.53
CA ASP A 198 -8.48 3.19 -14.48
C ASP A 198 -9.81 3.76 -13.96
N ASN A 199 -9.96 3.85 -12.64
CA ASN A 199 -11.16 4.41 -12.02
C ASN A 199 -10.90 4.82 -10.57
N LEU A 200 -11.24 6.07 -10.21
CA LEU A 200 -11.05 6.67 -8.88
C LEU A 200 -11.79 5.94 -7.74
N LEU A 201 -12.86 5.19 -8.06
CA LEU A 201 -13.67 4.46 -7.07
C LEU A 201 -13.15 3.03 -6.81
N TRP A 202 -12.04 2.64 -7.48
CA TRP A 202 -11.51 1.30 -7.42
C TRP A 202 -10.09 1.29 -6.89
N LEU A 203 -9.78 0.29 -6.09
CA LEU A 203 -8.42 -0.08 -5.73
C LEU A 203 -7.99 -1.31 -6.51
N PHE A 204 -6.71 -1.43 -6.75
CA PHE A 204 -6.10 -2.50 -7.55
C PHE A 204 -4.96 -3.14 -6.77
N GLU A 205 -4.93 -4.47 -6.76
CA GLU A 205 -3.95 -5.31 -6.08
C GLU A 205 -3.32 -6.30 -7.05
N ILE A 206 -2.16 -6.85 -6.73
CA ILE A 206 -1.62 -8.01 -7.41
C ILE A 206 -2.56 -9.20 -7.20
N LYS A 207 -2.83 -9.96 -8.26
CA LYS A 207 -3.49 -11.24 -8.14
C LYS A 207 -2.45 -12.30 -7.80
N TRP A 208 -2.45 -12.66 -6.51
CA TRP A 208 -1.57 -13.69 -6.00
C TRP A 208 -1.97 -15.07 -6.51
N ASP A 209 -0.98 -15.90 -6.85
CA ASP A 209 -1.18 -17.27 -7.33
C ASP A 209 -0.89 -18.25 -6.19
N GLY A 210 -1.95 -18.72 -5.54
CA GLY A 210 -1.85 -19.54 -4.33
C GLY A 210 -3.14 -20.24 -3.92
N TYR A 211 -3.26 -20.57 -2.64
CA TYR A 211 -4.48 -21.08 -2.03
C TYR A 211 -5.16 -20.03 -1.17
N ARG A 212 -6.36 -19.63 -1.59
CA ARG A 212 -7.16 -18.73 -0.75
C ARG A 212 -7.53 -19.41 0.55
N ALA A 213 -7.28 -18.70 1.64
CA ALA A 213 -7.57 -19.17 2.99
C ALA A 213 -8.29 -18.08 3.80
N ILE A 214 -9.23 -18.51 4.64
CA ILE A 214 -9.79 -17.71 5.72
C ILE A 214 -9.09 -18.17 7.02
N ALA A 215 -8.66 -17.19 7.81
CA ALA A 215 -8.05 -17.44 9.11
C ALA A 215 -8.91 -16.83 10.23
N GLU A 216 -9.43 -17.67 11.09
CA GLU A 216 -10.11 -17.28 12.33
C GLU A 216 -9.11 -17.37 13.48
N VAL A 217 -8.85 -16.28 14.16
CA VAL A 217 -7.96 -16.20 15.33
C VAL A 217 -8.79 -15.79 16.53
N LYS A 218 -8.84 -16.64 17.57
CA LYS A 218 -9.57 -16.36 18.80
C LYS A 218 -8.73 -16.75 20.01
N LYS A 219 -8.30 -15.78 20.80
CA LYS A 219 -7.48 -15.99 22.00
C LYS A 219 -6.26 -16.91 21.70
N GLY A 220 -5.56 -16.65 20.60
CA GLY A 220 -4.41 -17.43 20.13
C GLY A 220 -4.73 -18.79 19.50
N LYS A 221 -5.99 -19.24 19.50
CA LYS A 221 -6.42 -20.44 18.76
C LYS A 221 -6.72 -20.06 17.32
N VAL A 222 -6.20 -20.84 16.38
CA VAL A 222 -6.29 -20.58 14.95
C VAL A 222 -7.08 -21.68 14.25
N ASN A 223 -8.03 -21.27 13.40
CA ASN A 223 -8.70 -22.11 12.43
C ASN A 223 -8.45 -21.56 11.03
N LEU A 224 -7.55 -22.18 10.30
CA LEU A 224 -7.18 -21.82 8.94
C LEU A 224 -7.82 -22.80 7.97
N TYR A 225 -8.58 -22.33 7.00
CA TYR A 225 -9.33 -23.19 6.10
C TYR A 225 -9.46 -22.65 4.68
N SER A 226 -9.62 -23.55 3.72
CA SER A 226 -9.82 -23.27 2.31
C SER A 226 -11.22 -22.73 1.99
N ARG A 227 -11.42 -22.26 0.76
CA ARG A 227 -12.72 -21.88 0.22
C ARG A 227 -13.81 -22.96 0.35
N SER A 228 -13.42 -24.24 0.36
CA SER A 228 -14.30 -25.41 0.52
C SER A 228 -14.33 -25.95 1.94
N PHE A 229 -13.87 -25.16 2.92
CA PHE A 229 -13.81 -25.51 4.35
C PHE A 229 -12.88 -26.68 4.72
N GLN A 230 -11.95 -27.04 3.84
CA GLN A 230 -10.90 -27.98 4.21
C GLN A 230 -9.92 -27.31 5.15
N SER A 231 -9.59 -27.97 6.26
CA SER A 231 -8.61 -27.44 7.21
C SER A 231 -7.21 -27.38 6.58
N PHE A 232 -6.54 -26.26 6.80
CA PHE A 232 -5.17 -25.99 6.42
C PHE A 232 -4.21 -26.00 7.62
N ASN A 233 -4.70 -26.25 8.84
CA ASN A 233 -3.90 -26.15 10.05
C ASN A 233 -2.66 -27.04 10.03
N GLU A 234 -2.82 -28.30 9.61
CA GLU A 234 -1.69 -29.25 9.55
C GLU A 234 -0.78 -28.99 8.34
N ALA A 235 -1.37 -28.63 7.19
CA ALA A 235 -0.61 -28.41 5.96
C ALA A 235 0.26 -27.14 6.00
N TYR A 236 -0.17 -26.11 6.76
CA TYR A 236 0.52 -24.82 6.83
C TYR A 236 0.80 -24.38 8.27
N LYS A 237 1.38 -25.29 9.06
CA LYS A 237 1.78 -25.05 10.48
C LYS A 237 2.54 -23.74 10.71
N PRO A 238 3.51 -23.33 9.87
CA PRO A 238 4.22 -22.06 10.08
C PRO A 238 3.29 -20.83 10.06
N ILE A 239 2.28 -20.82 9.18
CA ILE A 239 1.28 -19.75 9.13
C ILE A 239 0.39 -19.79 10.38
N VAL A 240 -0.05 -20.97 10.80
CA VAL A 240 -0.87 -21.14 12.00
C VAL A 240 -0.11 -20.64 13.24
N GLN A 241 1.17 -20.97 13.37
CA GLN A 241 2.03 -20.48 14.46
C GLN A 241 2.23 -18.96 14.41
N ALA A 242 2.32 -18.38 13.22
CA ALA A 242 2.41 -16.95 13.03
C ALA A 242 1.10 -16.24 13.43
N LEU A 243 -0.05 -16.78 12.99
CA LEU A 243 -1.38 -16.27 13.33
C LEU A 243 -1.67 -16.37 14.84
N ALA A 244 -1.21 -17.43 15.51
CA ALA A 244 -1.37 -17.60 16.95
C ALA A 244 -0.66 -16.53 17.80
N LYS A 245 0.31 -15.80 17.23
CA LYS A 245 1.00 -14.67 17.87
C LYS A 245 0.23 -13.35 17.78
N ILE A 246 -0.88 -13.31 17.04
CA ILE A 246 -1.73 -12.12 16.95
C ILE A 246 -2.44 -11.91 18.29
N PRO A 247 -2.31 -10.72 18.93
CA PRO A 247 -2.78 -10.49 20.30
C PRO A 247 -4.27 -10.13 20.41
N PHE A 248 -5.04 -10.25 19.33
CA PHE A 248 -6.46 -9.87 19.25
C PHE A 248 -7.27 -10.90 18.48
N ASP A 249 -8.59 -10.91 18.72
CA ASP A 249 -9.54 -11.76 18.01
C ASP A 249 -9.85 -11.20 16.63
N ALA A 250 -9.66 -11.98 15.56
CA ALA A 250 -9.85 -11.52 14.18
C ALA A 250 -10.25 -12.64 13.21
N VAL A 251 -10.88 -12.25 12.09
CA VAL A 251 -11.06 -13.10 10.92
C VAL A 251 -10.46 -12.40 9.70
N PHE A 252 -9.49 -13.06 9.08
CA PHE A 252 -8.76 -12.56 7.91
C PHE A 252 -9.16 -13.33 6.66
N ASP A 253 -9.10 -12.64 5.51
CA ASP A 253 -9.19 -13.23 4.18
C ASP A 253 -7.89 -12.95 3.42
N GLY A 254 -7.28 -13.97 2.89
CA GLY A 254 -5.97 -13.85 2.24
C GLY A 254 -5.66 -15.02 1.32
N GLU A 255 -4.43 -14.99 0.78
CA GLU A 255 -3.88 -16.02 -0.09
C GLU A 255 -2.60 -16.58 0.54
N ILE A 256 -2.51 -17.89 0.66
CA ILE A 256 -1.26 -18.59 1.03
C ILE A 256 -0.47 -18.75 -0.26
N VAL A 257 0.76 -18.24 -0.28
CA VAL A 257 1.62 -18.28 -1.47
C VAL A 257 3.00 -18.81 -1.13
N ILE A 258 3.72 -19.29 -2.12
CA ILE A 258 5.17 -19.44 -2.08
C ILE A 258 5.76 -18.38 -2.99
N LEU A 259 6.75 -17.67 -2.51
CA LEU A 259 7.50 -16.69 -3.28
C LEU A 259 8.84 -17.28 -3.69
N ASP A 260 9.17 -17.13 -4.98
CA ASP A 260 10.51 -17.44 -5.47
C ASP A 260 11.54 -16.36 -5.04
N GLU A 261 12.79 -16.54 -5.44
CA GLU A 261 13.90 -15.62 -5.13
C GLU A 261 13.66 -14.20 -5.67
N ASN A 262 12.79 -14.04 -6.67
CA ASN A 262 12.40 -12.76 -7.26
C ASN A 262 11.12 -12.17 -6.63
N GLY A 263 10.54 -12.83 -5.62
CA GLY A 263 9.30 -12.43 -4.97
C GLY A 263 8.03 -12.73 -5.78
N LYS A 264 8.11 -13.59 -6.81
CA LYS A 264 6.97 -14.02 -7.62
C LYS A 264 6.29 -15.21 -6.97
N SER A 265 4.95 -15.19 -6.90
CA SER A 265 4.16 -16.33 -6.42
C SER A 265 4.11 -17.45 -7.47
N SER A 266 4.21 -18.71 -7.00
CA SER A 266 4.14 -19.90 -7.84
C SER A 266 3.25 -20.96 -7.20
N PHE A 267 2.13 -21.25 -7.87
CA PHE A 267 1.22 -22.31 -7.45
C PHE A 267 1.84 -23.71 -7.55
N GLU A 268 2.71 -23.93 -8.53
CA GLU A 268 3.40 -25.20 -8.70
C GLU A 268 4.30 -25.54 -7.49
N TYR A 269 5.04 -24.56 -7.00
CA TYR A 269 5.85 -24.74 -5.78
C TYR A 269 4.98 -24.97 -4.56
N LEU A 270 3.82 -24.31 -4.48
CA LEU A 270 2.89 -24.48 -3.37
C LEU A 270 2.26 -25.90 -3.35
N GLN A 271 2.01 -26.51 -4.52
CA GLN A 271 1.52 -27.90 -4.60
C GLN A 271 2.56 -28.93 -4.14
N LYS A 272 3.83 -28.59 -4.27
CA LYS A 272 4.98 -29.44 -3.88
C LYS A 272 5.59 -29.00 -2.53
N TYR A 273 4.87 -28.14 -1.78
CA TYR A 273 5.39 -27.59 -0.54
C TYR A 273 5.76 -28.68 0.45
N SER A 274 7.01 -28.64 0.92
CA SER A 274 7.51 -29.35 2.09
C SER A 274 8.13 -28.35 3.05
N GLU A 275 7.90 -28.51 4.35
CA GLU A 275 8.46 -27.62 5.37
C GLU A 275 9.98 -27.48 5.15
N ASN A 276 10.49 -26.24 5.08
CA ASN A 276 11.91 -25.81 5.03
C ASN A 276 12.54 -25.43 3.68
N GLN A 277 11.81 -25.31 2.59
CA GLN A 277 12.45 -24.94 1.31
C GLN A 277 12.18 -23.51 0.82
N PHE A 278 11.06 -22.89 1.20
CA PHE A 278 10.66 -21.57 0.64
C PHE A 278 9.96 -20.71 1.70
N ALA A 279 10.02 -19.40 1.51
CA ALA A 279 9.18 -18.47 2.26
C ALA A 279 7.69 -18.73 1.94
N LEU A 280 6.91 -18.99 2.98
CA LEU A 280 5.48 -19.28 2.89
C LEU A 280 4.67 -18.15 3.57
N PRO A 281 4.50 -16.99 2.94
CA PRO A 281 3.67 -15.94 3.49
C PRO A 281 2.18 -16.19 3.27
N TYR A 282 1.38 -15.73 4.22
CA TYR A 282 -0.05 -15.51 4.11
C TYR A 282 -0.27 -14.03 3.77
N ILE A 283 -0.65 -13.76 2.53
CA ILE A 283 -0.90 -12.40 2.02
C ILE A 283 -2.34 -12.02 2.33
N ILE A 284 -2.52 -11.15 3.30
CA ILE A 284 -3.84 -10.78 3.84
C ILE A 284 -4.34 -9.54 3.12
N PHE A 285 -5.50 -9.62 2.51
CA PHE A 285 -6.08 -8.53 1.71
C PHE A 285 -7.42 -8.01 2.25
N ASP A 286 -8.03 -8.68 3.26
CA ASP A 286 -9.25 -8.21 3.91
C ASP A 286 -9.31 -8.61 5.39
N LEU A 287 -10.06 -7.85 6.18
CA LEU A 287 -10.35 -8.07 7.60
C LEU A 287 -11.86 -8.08 7.80
N LEU A 288 -12.40 -9.22 8.23
CA LEU A 288 -13.85 -9.45 8.27
C LEU A 288 -14.44 -9.33 9.68
N TYR A 289 -13.59 -9.51 10.69
CA TYR A 289 -13.93 -9.41 12.10
C TYR A 289 -12.74 -8.92 12.91
N TYR A 290 -12.97 -8.06 13.88
CA TYR A 290 -11.94 -7.56 14.78
C TYR A 290 -12.54 -7.24 16.16
N GLU A 291 -11.97 -7.83 17.24
CA GLU A 291 -12.27 -7.52 18.64
C GLU A 291 -13.77 -7.33 18.93
N GLY A 292 -14.60 -8.34 18.65
CA GLY A 292 -16.03 -8.29 18.90
C GLY A 292 -16.86 -7.62 17.82
N LYS A 293 -16.27 -7.12 16.73
CA LYS A 293 -16.95 -6.34 15.69
C LYS A 293 -16.96 -7.06 14.34
N ASN A 294 -18.15 -7.26 13.78
CA ASN A 294 -18.30 -7.74 12.41
C ASN A 294 -18.11 -6.57 11.44
N LEU A 295 -17.11 -6.68 10.55
CA LEU A 295 -16.72 -5.63 9.63
C LEU A 295 -17.27 -5.82 8.21
N THR A 296 -17.98 -6.91 7.94
CA THR A 296 -18.45 -7.25 6.58
C THR A 296 -19.39 -6.21 5.98
N SER A 297 -20.08 -5.42 6.81
CA SER A 297 -20.93 -4.30 6.41
C SER A 297 -20.19 -2.97 6.26
N MET A 298 -18.90 -2.93 6.47
CA MET A 298 -18.07 -1.72 6.25
C MET A 298 -17.53 -1.68 4.82
N PRO A 299 -17.32 -0.47 4.25
CA PRO A 299 -16.60 -0.30 3.00
C PRO A 299 -15.23 -0.96 3.00
N LEU A 300 -14.83 -1.60 1.88
CA LEU A 300 -13.55 -2.30 1.73
C LEU A 300 -12.36 -1.43 2.12
N ILE A 301 -12.34 -0.17 1.69
CA ILE A 301 -11.22 0.73 1.99
C ILE A 301 -11.02 0.93 3.50
N GLN A 302 -12.11 0.99 4.28
CA GLN A 302 -12.04 1.11 5.74
C GLN A 302 -11.53 -0.19 6.37
N ARG A 303 -12.00 -1.35 5.90
CA ARG A 303 -11.49 -2.65 6.37
C ARG A 303 -10.01 -2.82 6.09
N LYS A 304 -9.56 -2.40 4.89
CA LYS A 304 -8.14 -2.46 4.50
C LYS A 304 -7.25 -1.51 5.31
N ASN A 305 -7.72 -0.32 5.59
CA ASN A 305 -6.99 0.63 6.42
C ASN A 305 -6.85 0.10 7.85
N LEU A 306 -7.94 -0.43 8.43
CA LEU A 306 -7.88 -1.08 9.74
C LEU A 306 -6.89 -2.25 9.73
N LEU A 307 -6.99 -3.13 8.73
CA LEU A 307 -6.04 -4.25 8.56
C LEU A 307 -4.58 -3.76 8.54
N ALA A 308 -4.28 -2.73 7.75
CA ALA A 308 -2.93 -2.16 7.65
C ALA A 308 -2.43 -1.56 8.98
N SER A 309 -3.35 -1.08 9.83
CA SER A 309 -3.03 -0.48 11.14
C SER A 309 -2.81 -1.53 12.22
N VAL A 310 -3.54 -2.65 12.20
CA VAL A 310 -3.52 -3.66 13.26
C VAL A 310 -2.62 -4.86 12.95
N LEU A 311 -2.34 -5.15 11.67
CA LEU A 311 -1.52 -6.30 11.30
C LEU A 311 -0.06 -6.13 11.78
N PRO A 312 0.47 -7.06 12.59
CA PRO A 312 1.84 -6.95 13.10
C PRO A 312 2.89 -6.97 11.98
N LYS A 313 3.74 -5.94 11.92
CA LYS A 313 4.80 -5.80 10.91
C LYS A 313 6.03 -6.66 11.16
N ASN A 314 6.18 -7.17 12.38
CA ASN A 314 7.31 -7.98 12.83
C ASN A 314 7.11 -9.50 12.67
N ILE A 315 6.05 -9.93 11.96
CA ILE A 315 5.77 -11.34 11.67
C ILE A 315 5.88 -11.55 10.15
N PRO A 316 7.05 -11.96 9.62
CA PRO A 316 7.29 -12.04 8.17
C PRO A 316 6.32 -12.96 7.39
N ALA A 317 5.79 -13.99 8.07
CA ALA A 317 4.82 -14.90 7.48
C ALA A 317 3.43 -14.27 7.27
N LEU A 318 3.14 -13.13 7.86
CA LEU A 318 1.87 -12.41 7.71
C LEU A 318 2.12 -11.09 6.99
N GLN A 319 1.65 -10.98 5.76
CA GLN A 319 1.90 -9.80 4.93
C GLN A 319 0.61 -9.15 4.49
N TYR A 320 0.59 -7.83 4.54
CA TYR A 320 -0.51 -7.04 4.00
C TYR A 320 -0.44 -7.00 2.47
N SER A 321 -1.57 -7.23 1.79
CA SER A 321 -1.67 -7.02 0.35
C SER A 321 -1.82 -5.53 0.05
N ASP A 322 -0.74 -4.90 -0.41
CA ASP A 322 -0.76 -3.51 -0.83
C ASP A 322 -1.66 -3.28 -2.05
N HIS A 323 -2.14 -2.05 -2.19
CA HIS A 323 -3.00 -1.66 -3.29
C HIS A 323 -2.65 -0.26 -3.81
N ILE A 324 -3.03 0.00 -5.04
CA ILE A 324 -3.01 1.34 -5.63
C ILE A 324 -4.44 1.77 -5.97
N ILE A 325 -4.72 3.06 -5.84
CA ILE A 325 -6.03 3.63 -6.20
C ILE A 325 -5.96 4.14 -7.64
N GLU A 326 -7.07 4.01 -8.39
CA GLU A 326 -7.30 4.57 -9.73
C GLU A 326 -6.53 3.87 -10.86
N LYS A 327 -5.24 3.59 -10.71
CA LYS A 327 -4.28 3.29 -11.81
C LYS A 327 -4.18 1.79 -12.14
N GLY A 328 -5.30 1.15 -12.48
CA GLY A 328 -5.33 -0.29 -12.79
C GLY A 328 -4.58 -0.66 -14.07
N ILE A 329 -4.63 0.18 -15.12
CA ILE A 329 -3.88 -0.06 -16.36
C ILE A 329 -2.37 -0.09 -16.12
N SER A 330 -1.87 0.82 -15.29
CA SER A 330 -0.44 0.87 -14.95
C SER A 330 -0.01 -0.35 -14.15
N LEU A 331 -0.80 -0.78 -13.15
CA LEU A 331 -0.52 -1.99 -12.38
C LEU A 331 -0.60 -3.25 -13.25
N TYR A 332 -1.56 -3.33 -14.17
CA TYR A 332 -1.68 -4.45 -15.11
C TYR A 332 -0.45 -4.57 -16.01
N LYS A 333 0.04 -3.45 -16.57
CA LYS A 333 1.27 -3.43 -17.38
C LYS A 333 2.47 -3.91 -16.56
N LEU A 334 2.58 -3.48 -15.31
CA LEU A 334 3.63 -3.92 -14.39
C LEU A 334 3.49 -5.43 -14.09
N ALA A 335 2.28 -5.91 -13.78
CA ALA A 335 2.04 -7.33 -13.55
C ALA A 335 2.39 -8.18 -14.79
N LYS A 336 2.06 -7.71 -15.99
CA LYS A 336 2.41 -8.39 -17.24
C LYS A 336 3.92 -8.43 -17.49
N SER A 337 4.64 -7.32 -17.27
CA SER A 337 6.12 -7.26 -17.44
C SER A 337 6.88 -8.15 -16.46
N HIS A 338 6.32 -8.39 -15.27
CA HIS A 338 6.88 -9.29 -14.26
C HIS A 338 6.31 -10.73 -14.33
N HIS A 339 5.54 -11.06 -15.36
CA HIS A 339 4.92 -12.38 -15.55
C HIS A 339 4.10 -12.84 -14.34
N LEU A 340 3.42 -11.93 -13.64
CA LEU A 340 2.49 -12.23 -12.57
C LEU A 340 1.15 -12.71 -13.14
N GLU A 341 0.34 -13.43 -12.35
CA GLU A 341 -0.94 -14.01 -12.80
C GLU A 341 -1.95 -12.95 -13.30
N GLY A 342 -1.89 -11.73 -12.75
CA GLY A 342 -2.77 -10.63 -13.10
C GLY A 342 -2.94 -9.63 -11.99
N ILE A 343 -4.06 -8.93 -12.03
CA ILE A 343 -4.47 -7.99 -11.00
C ILE A 343 -5.90 -8.25 -10.53
N MET A 344 -6.19 -7.81 -9.31
CA MET A 344 -7.53 -7.72 -8.75
C MET A 344 -7.96 -6.25 -8.73
N ALA A 345 -9.12 -5.94 -9.27
CA ALA A 345 -9.77 -4.65 -9.10
C ALA A 345 -10.92 -4.81 -8.08
N LYS A 346 -10.96 -3.96 -7.07
CA LYS A 346 -11.97 -4.02 -6.01
C LYS A 346 -12.56 -2.64 -5.79
N LYS A 347 -13.88 -2.54 -5.77
CA LYS A 347 -14.58 -1.30 -5.53
C LYS A 347 -14.39 -0.87 -4.08
N MET A 348 -13.95 0.36 -3.84
CA MET A 348 -13.52 0.83 -2.51
C MET A 348 -14.65 0.84 -1.47
N ASP A 349 -15.88 1.08 -1.89
CA ASP A 349 -17.07 1.10 -1.04
C ASP A 349 -17.77 -0.26 -0.92
N SER A 350 -17.21 -1.33 -1.54
CA SER A 350 -17.85 -2.65 -1.53
C SER A 350 -17.93 -3.24 -0.12
N LEU A 351 -19.09 -3.80 0.19
CA LEU A 351 -19.30 -4.65 1.37
C LEU A 351 -18.74 -6.04 1.10
N TYR A 352 -18.50 -6.81 2.17
CA TYR A 352 -18.06 -8.20 2.01
C TYR A 352 -19.28 -9.13 1.94
N ILE A 353 -19.53 -9.70 0.75
CA ILE A 353 -20.70 -10.54 0.49
C ILE A 353 -20.22 -11.93 0.06
N SER A 354 -20.64 -12.99 0.76
CA SER A 354 -20.23 -14.39 0.54
C SER A 354 -20.79 -15.00 -0.77
N LYS A 355 -20.67 -14.28 -1.88
CA LYS A 355 -21.09 -14.69 -3.22
C LYS A 355 -20.21 -14.08 -4.30
N ARG A 356 -20.42 -14.46 -5.57
CA ARG A 356 -19.79 -13.78 -6.71
C ARG A 356 -20.44 -12.42 -6.93
N THR A 357 -19.62 -11.40 -7.13
CA THR A 357 -20.07 -10.02 -7.38
C THR A 357 -19.26 -9.38 -8.50
N HIS A 358 -19.75 -8.25 -9.02
CA HIS A 358 -19.00 -7.37 -9.91
C HIS A 358 -18.24 -6.26 -9.16
N ASP A 359 -18.33 -6.20 -7.84
CA ASP A 359 -17.55 -5.25 -7.04
C ASP A 359 -16.10 -5.70 -6.87
N TRP A 360 -15.81 -7.00 -7.09
CA TRP A 360 -14.48 -7.57 -7.18
C TRP A 360 -14.29 -8.20 -8.56
N LEU A 361 -13.27 -7.74 -9.27
CA LEU A 361 -12.94 -8.20 -10.61
C LEU A 361 -11.53 -8.77 -10.62
N LYS A 362 -11.30 -9.78 -11.45
CA LYS A 362 -9.96 -10.30 -11.73
C LYS A 362 -9.62 -10.10 -13.19
N ILE A 363 -8.42 -9.65 -13.47
CA ILE A 363 -7.89 -9.34 -14.81
C ILE A 363 -6.60 -10.11 -14.94
N LYS A 364 -6.60 -11.14 -15.80
CA LYS A 364 -5.45 -12.02 -15.98
C LYS A 364 -4.49 -11.49 -17.04
N THR A 365 -3.19 -11.66 -16.83
CA THR A 365 -2.14 -11.29 -17.78
C THR A 365 -1.79 -12.41 -18.76
N SER A 366 -2.25 -13.65 -18.48
CA SER A 366 -1.94 -14.83 -19.27
C SER A 366 -2.48 -14.69 -20.69
N GLU A 367 -1.62 -14.91 -21.66
CA GLU A 367 -2.00 -15.10 -23.05
C GLU A 367 -2.76 -16.43 -23.17
N GLN A 368 -3.79 -16.46 -24.01
CA GLN A 368 -4.46 -17.72 -24.36
C GLN A 368 -3.52 -18.46 -25.31
N GLN A 369 -3.23 -19.72 -25.00
CA GLN A 369 -2.54 -20.61 -25.90
C GLN A 369 -3.53 -21.67 -26.39
N GLU A 370 -3.66 -21.84 -27.69
CA GLU A 370 -4.37 -22.97 -28.26
C GLU A 370 -3.63 -24.27 -27.95
N ALA A 371 -4.36 -25.25 -27.46
CA ALA A 371 -3.82 -26.57 -27.15
C ALA A 371 -4.62 -27.63 -27.89
N ILE A 372 -3.91 -28.67 -28.38
CA ILE A 372 -4.50 -29.83 -28.99
C ILE A 372 -4.80 -30.86 -27.91
N ILE A 373 -6.03 -31.39 -27.88
CA ILE A 373 -6.38 -32.50 -26.99
C ILE A 373 -5.77 -33.76 -27.59
N CYS A 374 -4.69 -34.24 -27.00
CA CYS A 374 -3.97 -35.44 -27.44
C CYS A 374 -4.56 -36.73 -26.85
N GLY A 375 -5.38 -36.63 -25.83
CA GLY A 375 -5.98 -37.79 -25.18
C GLY A 375 -6.65 -37.42 -23.87
N PHE A 376 -7.08 -38.45 -23.13
CA PHE A 376 -7.66 -38.27 -21.80
C PHE A 376 -7.38 -39.49 -20.92
N THR A 377 -7.38 -39.27 -19.63
CA THR A 377 -7.23 -40.36 -18.63
C THR A 377 -8.58 -40.93 -18.21
N LYS A 378 -8.59 -42.17 -17.74
CA LYS A 378 -9.81 -42.78 -17.15
C LYS A 378 -10.30 -41.96 -15.96
N PRO A 379 -11.64 -41.84 -15.78
CA PRO A 379 -12.22 -41.12 -14.66
C PRO A 379 -11.84 -41.80 -13.32
N LYS A 380 -11.62 -40.99 -12.30
CA LYS A 380 -11.41 -41.47 -10.92
C LYS A 380 -12.49 -40.88 -10.02
N LYS A 381 -12.93 -41.68 -9.03
CA LYS A 381 -13.99 -41.33 -8.04
C LYS A 381 -15.31 -40.97 -8.73
N SER A 382 -15.88 -39.80 -8.45
CA SER A 382 -17.22 -39.33 -8.90
C SER A 382 -17.27 -38.72 -10.31
N ARG A 383 -16.18 -38.74 -11.09
CA ARG A 383 -16.17 -38.19 -12.44
C ARG A 383 -16.76 -39.19 -13.44
N HIS A 384 -17.65 -38.72 -14.36
CA HIS A 384 -18.41 -39.62 -15.22
C HIS A 384 -17.75 -39.91 -16.57
N TYR A 385 -17.02 -38.99 -17.20
CA TYR A 385 -16.56 -39.16 -18.59
C TYR A 385 -15.05 -39.37 -18.71
N PHE A 386 -14.24 -38.46 -18.12
CA PHE A 386 -12.78 -38.56 -18.15
C PHE A 386 -12.17 -38.00 -16.87
N GLY A 387 -10.93 -38.39 -16.58
CA GLY A 387 -10.20 -37.94 -15.42
C GLY A 387 -9.52 -36.57 -15.65
N ALA A 388 -8.66 -36.51 -16.64
CA ALA A 388 -7.95 -35.32 -17.08
C ALA A 388 -7.76 -35.37 -18.60
N LEU A 389 -7.65 -34.21 -19.25
CA LEU A 389 -7.24 -34.08 -20.65
C LEU A 389 -5.71 -34.10 -20.71
N ILE A 390 -5.18 -34.75 -21.74
CA ILE A 390 -3.77 -34.70 -22.12
C ILE A 390 -3.68 -33.66 -23.23
N LEU A 391 -2.97 -32.56 -22.96
CA LEU A 391 -2.85 -31.44 -23.88
C LEU A 391 -1.46 -31.39 -24.51
N GLY A 392 -1.40 -30.95 -25.75
CA GLY A 392 -0.16 -30.68 -26.45
C GLY A 392 -0.21 -29.38 -27.24
N ALA A 393 0.95 -28.77 -27.44
CA ALA A 393 1.13 -27.64 -28.31
C ALA A 393 2.28 -27.87 -29.28
N TYR A 394 2.20 -27.26 -30.47
CA TYR A 394 3.32 -27.32 -31.39
C TYR A 394 4.44 -26.38 -30.96
N LYS A 395 5.63 -26.93 -30.73
CA LYS A 395 6.85 -26.20 -30.48
C LYS A 395 7.86 -26.54 -31.56
N GLN A 396 8.22 -25.56 -32.38
CA GLN A 396 9.13 -25.77 -33.55
C GLN A 396 8.68 -26.93 -34.45
N GLY A 397 7.40 -27.01 -34.78
CA GLY A 397 6.82 -28.02 -35.64
C GLY A 397 6.62 -29.42 -35.01
N LYS A 398 6.99 -29.62 -33.75
CA LYS A 398 6.77 -30.87 -33.01
C LYS A 398 5.67 -30.70 -32.00
N LEU A 399 4.72 -31.63 -31.96
CA LEU A 399 3.70 -31.69 -30.92
C LEU A 399 4.35 -32.10 -29.58
N THR A 400 4.29 -31.22 -28.61
CA THR A 400 4.93 -31.40 -27.30
C THR A 400 3.84 -31.35 -26.22
N TYR A 401 3.93 -32.23 -25.24
CA TYR A 401 3.06 -32.22 -24.05
C TYR A 401 3.23 -30.91 -23.27
N ILE A 402 2.08 -30.33 -22.77
CA ILE A 402 2.04 -29.09 -21.99
C ILE A 402 1.17 -29.26 -20.75
#